data_0b0bb7148a7f8d8cd7a0f2f00ad72a4d
#
_entry.id   0b0bb7148a7f8d8cd7a0f2f00ad72a4d
#
_cell.length_a   1.000
_cell.length_b   1.000
_cell.length_c   1.000
_cell.angle_alpha   90.00
_cell.angle_beta   90.00
_cell.angle_gamma   90.00
#
_symmetry.space_group_name_H-M   'P 1'
#
loop_
_entity.id
_entity.type
_entity.pdbx_description
1 polymer ?
#
loop_
_entity_poly.entity_id
_entity_poly.type
_entity_poly.pdbx_seq_one_letter_code
_entity_poly.pdbx_strand_id
1 'polypeptide(L)'
;MSKILKENVYSILIFLLLSIQAFMYYYDNRPTSKVFSKKNISVENFSSIVLSKSGLTKIGSEKLNKIDENNFFLQGKSYLENNQYKIYGQDISINLIKDISYSKNSVQVINSMGTLDANGFRNIDSEGKIYFDGIVIFKSHD
;
A
#
# COMPACT_ATOMS: atom_id res chain seq x y z
N MET A 1 11.74 70.35 13.20
CA MET A 1 12.33 69.02 12.85
C MET A 1 11.88 67.86 13.76
N SER A 2 11.32 68.05 14.92
CA SER A 2 10.97 66.96 15.84
C SER A 2 9.59 66.31 15.64
N LYS A 3 8.63 66.97 14.98
CA LYS A 3 7.26 66.43 14.84
C LYS A 3 7.15 65.34 13.73
N ILE A 4 7.79 65.57 12.60
CA ILE A 4 7.81 64.67 11.44
C ILE A 4 8.55 63.37 11.79
N LEU A 5 9.60 63.42 12.62
CA LEU A 5 10.34 62.27 13.06
C LEU A 5 9.51 61.36 13.99
N LYS A 6 8.67 61.97 14.87
CA LYS A 6 7.80 61.20 15.79
C LYS A 6 6.67 60.47 15.04
N GLU A 7 6.03 61.11 14.07
CA GLU A 7 4.95 60.50 13.28
C GLU A 7 5.47 59.30 12.44
N ASN A 8 6.66 59.42 11.87
CA ASN A 8 7.28 58.31 11.15
C ASN A 8 7.67 57.15 12.07
N VAL A 9 8.13 57.43 13.30
CA VAL A 9 8.47 56.36 14.27
C VAL A 9 7.22 55.59 14.70
N TYR A 10 6.08 56.25 14.93
CA TYR A 10 4.82 55.56 15.26
C TYR A 10 4.31 54.71 14.11
N SER A 11 4.40 55.19 12.88
CA SER A 11 4.01 54.43 11.68
C SER A 11 4.86 53.17 11.51
N ILE A 12 6.16 53.30 11.71
CA ILE A 12 7.09 52.14 11.66
C ILE A 12 6.77 51.11 12.75
N LEU A 13 6.46 51.58 13.95
CA LEU A 13 6.15 50.74 15.11
C LEU A 13 4.85 49.96 14.90
N ILE A 14 3.80 50.63 14.34
CA ILE A 14 2.52 49.99 14.00
C ILE A 14 2.72 48.93 12.90
N PHE A 15 3.53 49.24 11.86
CA PHE A 15 3.81 48.28 10.78
C PHE A 15 4.56 47.04 11.30
N LEU A 16 5.48 47.25 12.24
CA LEU A 16 6.26 46.18 12.85
C LEU A 16 5.37 45.29 13.74
N LEU A 17 4.43 45.87 14.50
CA LEU A 17 3.44 45.11 15.28
C LEU A 17 2.50 44.31 14.41
N LEU A 18 2.01 44.88 13.31
CA LEU A 18 1.15 44.17 12.35
C LEU A 18 1.90 43.00 11.65
N SER A 19 3.17 43.21 11.33
CA SER A 19 4.03 42.19 10.75
C SER A 19 4.24 41.01 11.70
N ILE A 20 4.46 41.27 12.98
CA ILE A 20 4.60 40.25 14.02
C ILE A 20 3.30 39.47 14.19
N GLN A 21 2.15 40.14 14.22
CA GLN A 21 0.84 39.49 14.34
C GLN A 21 0.54 38.62 13.11
N ALA A 22 0.82 39.09 11.90
CA ALA A 22 0.65 38.34 10.67
C ALA A 22 1.58 37.10 10.65
N PHE A 23 2.81 37.26 11.14
CA PHE A 23 3.77 36.14 11.23
C PHE A 23 3.32 35.08 12.27
N MET A 24 2.83 35.53 13.45
CA MET A 24 2.29 34.63 14.46
C MET A 24 1.05 33.86 13.94
N TYR A 25 0.13 34.60 13.28
CA TYR A 25 -1.05 34.00 12.67
C TYR A 25 -0.68 32.95 11.59
N TYR A 26 0.30 33.27 10.75
CA TYR A 26 0.81 32.34 9.73
C TYR A 26 1.50 31.12 10.34
N TYR A 27 2.21 31.32 11.45
CA TYR A 27 2.92 30.23 12.14
C TYR A 27 1.96 29.29 12.88
N ASP A 28 0.93 29.86 13.52
CA ASP A 28 -0.09 29.08 14.25
C ASP A 28 -1.04 28.32 13.32
N ASN A 29 -1.31 28.87 12.14
CA ASN A 29 -2.15 28.25 11.12
C ASN A 29 -1.36 27.44 10.09
N ARG A 30 -0.08 27.15 10.32
CA ARG A 30 0.58 26.14 9.49
C ARG A 30 -0.23 24.86 9.61
N PRO A 31 -0.67 24.26 8.47
CA PRO A 31 -1.23 22.93 8.53
C PRO A 31 -0.15 22.06 9.17
N THR A 32 -0.29 21.78 10.45
CA THR A 32 0.44 20.68 11.06
C THR A 32 0.11 19.51 10.16
N SER A 33 1.07 19.08 9.36
CA SER A 33 0.99 17.80 8.71
C SER A 33 0.64 16.82 9.83
N LYS A 34 -0.65 16.43 9.88
CA LYS A 34 -1.07 15.35 10.76
C LYS A 34 -0.13 14.23 10.38
N VAL A 35 0.88 14.00 11.19
CA VAL A 35 1.65 12.78 11.15
C VAL A 35 0.58 11.74 11.43
N PHE A 36 -0.02 11.23 10.35
CA PHE A 36 -0.85 10.05 10.43
C PHE A 36 0.06 9.02 11.07
N SER A 37 -0.10 8.83 12.35
CA SER A 37 0.45 7.68 13.04
C SER A 37 0.07 6.51 12.14
N LYS A 38 1.07 5.88 11.54
CA LYS A 38 0.91 4.77 10.62
C LYS A 38 0.32 3.64 11.45
N LYS A 39 -1.02 3.67 11.59
CA LYS A 39 -1.74 2.68 12.37
C LYS A 39 -1.61 1.40 11.57
N ASN A 40 -0.72 0.52 12.01
CA ASN A 40 -0.59 -0.80 11.43
C ASN A 40 -1.93 -1.51 11.59
N ILE A 41 -2.71 -1.53 10.52
CA ILE A 41 -3.98 -2.24 10.50
C ILE A 41 -3.63 -3.70 10.23
N SER A 42 -4.02 -4.55 11.18
CA SER A 42 -3.88 -5.99 11.07
C SER A 42 -5.25 -6.63 11.27
N VAL A 43 -5.60 -7.57 10.40
CA VAL A 43 -6.87 -8.30 10.42
C VAL A 43 -6.55 -9.79 10.43
N GLU A 44 -7.09 -10.52 11.39
CA GLU A 44 -6.97 -11.99 11.47
C GLU A 44 -8.10 -12.68 10.70
N ASN A 45 -7.80 -13.88 10.16
CA ASN A 45 -8.71 -14.66 9.34
C ASN A 45 -9.32 -13.86 8.19
N PHE A 46 -8.45 -13.18 7.45
CA PHE A 46 -8.86 -12.28 6.37
C PHE A 46 -9.37 -13.04 5.15
N SER A 47 -10.50 -12.59 4.61
CA SER A 47 -11.01 -13.01 3.31
C SER A 47 -11.71 -11.84 2.62
N SER A 48 -11.45 -11.65 1.34
CA SER A 48 -12.03 -10.57 0.54
C SER A 48 -12.11 -10.95 -0.93
N ILE A 49 -12.92 -10.21 -1.67
CA ILE A 49 -12.99 -10.28 -3.13
C ILE A 49 -12.52 -8.94 -3.67
N VAL A 50 -11.53 -8.97 -4.55
CA VAL A 50 -10.97 -7.80 -5.22
C VAL A 50 -11.33 -7.84 -6.69
N LEU A 51 -11.82 -6.73 -7.22
CA LEU A 51 -12.00 -6.54 -8.66
C LEU A 51 -10.70 -5.97 -9.24
N SER A 52 -10.07 -6.74 -10.11
CA SER A 52 -8.91 -6.31 -10.89
C SER A 52 -9.25 -6.18 -12.37
N LYS A 53 -8.29 -5.78 -13.20
CA LYS A 53 -8.48 -5.73 -14.66
C LYS A 53 -8.72 -7.12 -15.27
N SER A 54 -8.19 -8.17 -14.64
CA SER A 54 -8.35 -9.56 -15.05
C SER A 54 -9.65 -10.20 -14.54
N GLY A 55 -10.42 -9.49 -13.71
CA GLY A 55 -11.69 -9.97 -13.16
C GLY A 55 -11.72 -10.01 -11.63
N LEU A 56 -12.61 -10.84 -11.10
CA LEU A 56 -12.75 -11.03 -9.65
C LEU A 56 -11.70 -12.01 -9.13
N THR A 57 -10.97 -11.57 -8.11
CA THR A 57 -9.99 -12.41 -7.40
C THR A 57 -10.40 -12.50 -5.92
N LYS A 58 -10.58 -13.72 -5.42
CA LYS A 58 -10.74 -13.99 -4.00
C LYS A 58 -9.35 -14.05 -3.36
N ILE A 59 -9.20 -13.38 -2.25
CA ILE A 59 -7.95 -13.31 -1.49
C ILE A 59 -8.23 -13.72 -0.05
N GLY A 60 -7.39 -14.58 0.51
CA GLY A 60 -7.50 -14.94 1.92
C GLY A 60 -6.16 -15.22 2.56
N SER A 61 -6.08 -15.04 3.87
CA SER A 61 -4.90 -15.30 4.68
C SER A 61 -5.23 -15.49 6.16
N GLU A 62 -4.33 -16.11 6.90
CA GLU A 62 -4.43 -16.16 8.37
C GLU A 62 -4.41 -14.76 8.97
N LYS A 63 -3.60 -13.85 8.38
CA LYS A 63 -3.50 -12.47 8.83
C LYS A 63 -3.17 -11.52 7.70
N LEU A 64 -3.89 -10.41 7.61
CA LEU A 64 -3.60 -9.32 6.70
C LEU A 64 -2.93 -8.18 7.46
N ASN A 65 -1.79 -7.71 6.98
CA ASN A 65 -1.12 -6.51 7.45
C ASN A 65 -1.14 -5.45 6.35
N LYS A 66 -1.74 -4.31 6.63
CA LYS A 66 -1.66 -3.15 5.74
C LYS A 66 -0.34 -2.42 6.00
N ILE A 67 0.57 -2.42 5.02
CA ILE A 67 1.87 -1.76 5.11
C ILE A 67 1.73 -0.27 4.83
N ASP A 68 1.01 0.06 3.74
CA ASP A 68 0.65 1.42 3.35
C ASP A 68 -0.65 1.41 2.53
N GLU A 69 -0.97 2.49 1.82
CA GLU A 69 -2.23 2.59 1.06
C GLU A 69 -2.36 1.55 -0.06
N ASN A 70 -1.22 1.13 -0.63
CA ASN A 70 -1.19 0.29 -1.82
C ASN A 70 -0.50 -1.06 -1.60
N ASN A 71 0.17 -1.23 -0.46
CA ASN A 71 0.94 -2.43 -0.14
C ASN A 71 0.31 -3.18 1.02
N PHE A 72 0.04 -4.46 0.79
CA PHE A 72 -0.53 -5.39 1.73
C PHE A 72 0.35 -6.62 1.86
N PHE A 73 0.38 -7.20 3.04
CA PHE A 73 1.10 -8.43 3.34
C PHE A 73 0.14 -9.45 3.94
N LEU A 74 -0.06 -10.53 3.22
CA LEU A 74 -0.83 -11.69 3.63
C LEU A 74 0.10 -12.63 4.38
N GLN A 75 0.03 -12.62 5.70
CA GLN A 75 0.88 -13.41 6.57
C GLN A 75 0.28 -14.79 6.80
N GLY A 76 1.14 -15.80 6.84
CA GLY A 76 0.77 -17.20 7.05
C GLY A 76 0.20 -17.85 5.79
N LYS A 77 -0.59 -18.92 5.96
CA LYS A 77 -1.24 -19.58 4.84
C LYS A 77 -2.18 -18.61 4.13
N SER A 78 -1.96 -18.46 2.84
CA SER A 78 -2.64 -17.46 2.01
C SER A 78 -3.05 -18.06 0.68
N TYR A 79 -4.09 -17.51 0.08
CA TYR A 79 -4.54 -17.91 -1.24
C TYR A 79 -5.01 -16.72 -2.08
N LEU A 80 -4.84 -16.86 -3.38
CA LEU A 80 -5.42 -16.03 -4.42
C LEU A 80 -6.17 -16.94 -5.38
N GLU A 81 -7.44 -16.68 -5.63
CA GLU A 81 -8.27 -17.52 -6.49
C GLU A 81 -9.04 -16.65 -7.48
N ASN A 82 -8.92 -16.95 -8.76
CA ASN A 82 -9.75 -16.38 -9.82
C ASN A 82 -10.34 -17.52 -10.69
N ASN A 83 -10.99 -17.16 -11.81
CA ASN A 83 -11.63 -18.14 -12.68
C ASN A 83 -10.65 -19.05 -13.44
N GLN A 84 -9.37 -18.70 -13.50
CA GLN A 84 -8.37 -19.41 -14.31
C GLN A 84 -7.46 -20.29 -13.45
N TYR A 85 -7.13 -19.83 -12.23
CA TYR A 85 -6.20 -20.52 -11.35
C TYR A 85 -6.45 -20.21 -9.87
N LYS A 86 -5.91 -21.08 -9.04
CA LYS A 86 -5.81 -20.90 -7.58
C LYS A 86 -4.35 -20.96 -7.19
N ILE A 87 -3.89 -19.94 -6.48
CA ILE A 87 -2.53 -19.89 -5.91
C ILE A 87 -2.65 -20.07 -4.41
N TYR A 88 -1.99 -21.09 -3.87
CA TYR A 88 -1.82 -21.30 -2.44
C TYR A 88 -0.36 -21.07 -2.09
N GLY A 89 -0.08 -20.29 -1.05
CA GLY A 89 1.27 -20.00 -0.63
C GLY A 89 1.33 -19.51 0.82
N GLN A 90 2.52 -19.09 1.22
CA GLN A 90 2.75 -18.44 2.51
C GLN A 90 3.35 -17.06 2.26
N ASP A 91 2.95 -16.10 3.11
CA ASP A 91 3.56 -14.77 3.16
C ASP A 91 3.57 -14.07 1.78
N ILE A 92 2.37 -13.81 1.26
CA ILE A 92 2.18 -13.17 -0.04
C ILE A 92 2.14 -11.65 0.12
N SER A 93 3.00 -10.95 -0.61
CA SER A 93 2.97 -9.49 -0.73
C SER A 93 2.14 -9.06 -1.94
N ILE A 94 1.32 -8.02 -1.78
CA ILE A 94 0.46 -7.47 -2.84
C ILE A 94 0.73 -5.98 -2.97
N ASN A 95 0.91 -5.50 -4.22
CA ASN A 95 0.95 -4.10 -4.57
C ASN A 95 -0.18 -3.78 -5.54
N LEU A 96 -1.15 -2.98 -5.11
CA LEU A 96 -2.35 -2.68 -5.89
C LEU A 96 -2.09 -1.75 -7.08
N ILE A 97 -1.12 -0.82 -6.99
CA ILE A 97 -0.83 0.10 -8.10
C ILE A 97 -0.17 -0.65 -9.26
N LYS A 98 0.76 -1.55 -8.92
CA LYS A 98 1.52 -2.31 -9.91
C LYS A 98 0.80 -3.56 -10.39
N ASP A 99 -0.35 -3.90 -9.78
CA ASP A 99 -1.08 -5.16 -9.98
C ASP A 99 -0.14 -6.39 -9.84
N ILE A 100 0.72 -6.37 -8.82
CA ILE A 100 1.71 -7.42 -8.58
C ILE A 100 1.41 -8.11 -7.26
N SER A 101 1.40 -9.44 -7.27
CA SER A 101 1.47 -10.27 -6.07
C SER A 101 2.67 -11.21 -6.16
N TYR A 102 3.37 -11.42 -5.05
CA TYR A 102 4.55 -12.27 -5.02
C TYR A 102 4.78 -12.90 -3.65
N SER A 103 5.43 -14.05 -3.66
CA SER A 103 6.01 -14.69 -2.48
C SER A 103 7.36 -15.32 -2.83
N LYS A 104 8.26 -15.33 -1.85
CA LYS A 104 9.54 -16.06 -1.93
C LYS A 104 9.47 -17.43 -1.27
N ASN A 105 8.32 -17.79 -0.74
CA ASN A 105 8.07 -19.07 -0.09
C ASN A 105 7.42 -20.05 -1.06
N SER A 106 7.40 -21.32 -0.71
CA SER A 106 6.79 -22.37 -1.53
C SER A 106 5.35 -22.03 -1.90
N VAL A 107 5.02 -22.23 -3.14
CA VAL A 107 3.72 -21.94 -3.72
C VAL A 107 3.22 -23.13 -4.53
N GLN A 108 1.91 -23.35 -4.49
CA GLN A 108 1.20 -24.29 -5.33
C GLN A 108 0.18 -23.55 -6.17
N VAL A 109 0.22 -23.77 -7.47
CA VAL A 109 -0.76 -23.21 -8.42
C VAL A 109 -1.56 -24.36 -9.04
N ILE A 110 -2.88 -24.23 -8.96
CA ILE A 110 -3.81 -25.21 -9.50
C ILE A 110 -4.64 -24.55 -10.60
N ASN A 111 -4.70 -25.18 -11.76
CA ASN A 111 -5.58 -24.79 -12.86
C ASN A 111 -6.23 -26.05 -13.51
N SER A 112 -6.96 -25.85 -14.59
CA SER A 112 -7.64 -26.95 -15.31
C SER A 112 -6.67 -27.98 -15.92
N MET A 113 -5.40 -27.62 -16.16
CA MET A 113 -4.40 -28.50 -16.77
C MET A 113 -3.62 -29.34 -15.75
N GLY A 114 -3.55 -28.87 -14.51
CA GLY A 114 -2.77 -29.56 -13.49
C GLY A 114 -2.42 -28.69 -12.29
N THR A 115 -1.46 -29.22 -11.53
CA THR A 115 -0.90 -28.59 -10.34
C THR A 115 0.57 -28.30 -10.56
N LEU A 116 1.00 -27.10 -10.21
CA LEU A 116 2.38 -26.66 -10.29
C LEU A 116 2.86 -26.27 -8.90
N ASP A 117 3.96 -26.87 -8.47
CA ASP A 117 4.66 -26.54 -7.21
C ASP A 117 5.95 -25.77 -7.55
N ALA A 118 6.24 -24.66 -6.83
CA ALA A 118 7.44 -23.86 -7.01
C ALA A 118 7.94 -23.29 -5.67
N ASN A 119 9.18 -22.78 -5.65
CA ASN A 119 9.78 -22.20 -4.44
C ASN A 119 9.36 -20.75 -4.20
N GLY A 120 8.80 -20.10 -5.21
CA GLY A 120 8.31 -18.73 -5.14
C GLY A 120 7.54 -18.38 -6.40
N PHE A 121 6.85 -17.23 -6.38
CA PHE A 121 6.14 -16.72 -7.55
C PHE A 121 6.07 -15.22 -7.59
N ARG A 122 5.83 -14.69 -8.78
CA ARG A 122 5.41 -13.32 -9.04
C ARG A 122 4.30 -13.33 -10.09
N ASN A 123 3.13 -12.90 -9.69
CA ASN A 123 2.00 -12.69 -10.58
C ASN A 123 1.92 -11.22 -10.97
N ILE A 124 1.84 -10.91 -12.26
CA ILE A 124 1.58 -9.59 -12.81
C ILE A 124 0.20 -9.64 -13.47
N ASP A 125 -0.81 -9.24 -12.73
CA ASP A 125 -2.21 -9.39 -13.10
C ASP A 125 -2.55 -8.59 -14.37
N SER A 126 -2.00 -7.39 -14.50
CA SER A 126 -2.18 -6.54 -15.69
C SER A 126 -1.64 -7.15 -16.99
N GLU A 127 -0.68 -8.09 -16.89
CA GLU A 127 -0.10 -8.82 -18.02
C GLU A 127 -0.67 -10.24 -18.21
N GLY A 128 -1.43 -10.73 -17.23
CA GLY A 128 -1.91 -12.11 -17.18
C GLY A 128 -0.79 -13.13 -17.09
N LYS A 129 0.36 -12.77 -16.47
CA LYS A 129 1.55 -13.63 -16.40
C LYS A 129 1.92 -13.98 -14.98
N ILE A 130 2.29 -15.24 -14.78
CA ILE A 130 2.84 -15.75 -13.52
C ILE A 130 4.25 -16.23 -13.79
N TYR A 131 5.21 -15.72 -13.06
CA TYR A 131 6.62 -16.15 -13.06
C TYR A 131 6.86 -17.00 -11.82
N PHE A 132 7.63 -18.07 -11.95
CA PHE A 132 7.98 -18.96 -10.85
C PHE A 132 9.46 -18.93 -10.58
N ASP A 133 9.83 -19.02 -9.32
CA ASP A 133 11.22 -19.00 -8.87
C ASP A 133 11.63 -20.42 -8.39
N GLY A 134 12.89 -20.79 -8.66
CA GLY A 134 13.53 -22.00 -8.18
C GLY A 134 13.10 -23.26 -8.93
N ILE A 135 12.96 -24.36 -8.20
CA ILE A 135 12.55 -25.66 -8.77
C ILE A 135 11.05 -25.61 -9.00
N VAL A 136 10.64 -25.92 -10.23
CA VAL A 136 9.24 -25.96 -10.66
C VAL A 136 8.88 -27.40 -11.03
N ILE A 137 7.84 -27.95 -10.38
CA ILE A 137 7.33 -29.30 -10.64
C ILE A 137 5.88 -29.16 -11.10
N PHE A 138 5.60 -29.65 -12.31
CA PHE A 138 4.25 -29.70 -12.86
C PHE A 138 3.72 -31.13 -12.85
N LYS A 139 2.47 -31.30 -12.40
CA LYS A 139 1.72 -32.56 -12.40
C LYS A 139 0.44 -32.36 -13.19
N SER A 140 0.29 -33.04 -14.32
CA SER A 140 -0.94 -33.02 -15.12
C SER A 140 -2.10 -33.67 -14.35
N HIS A 141 -3.31 -33.14 -14.54
CA HIS A 141 -4.53 -33.85 -14.22
C HIS A 141 -4.89 -34.71 -15.42
N ASP A 142 -4.77 -36.05 -15.26
CA ASP A 142 -5.24 -37.02 -16.26
C ASP A 142 -6.77 -37.02 -16.29
#